data_f0e599fce9a8797ebef8350e1f091cd7
#
_entry.id   f0e599fce9a8797ebef8350e1f091cd7
#
_cell.length_a   1.000
_cell.length_b   1.000
_cell.length_c   1.000
_cell.angle_alpha   90.00
_cell.angle_beta   90.00
_cell.angle_gamma   90.00
#
_symmetry.space_group_name_H-M   'P 1'
#
loop_
_entity.id
_entity.type
_entity.pdbx_description
1 polymer ?
#
loop_
_entity_poly.entity_id
_entity_poly.type
_entity_poly.pdbx_seq_one_letter_code
_entity_poly.pdbx_strand_id
1 'polypeptide(L)'
;MTPTSLARLAALLAVAATSPLAPASADAGAAPADGARAPIRSVREYAVPAVRLVREDGKVVSLPEEMNDGRPILLNFIFTTCTSICPLLSSTFAQFERRLGADAGKVHLMSISIDPEHDTPARLSAYARKFHAGPEWQHYTGTLDASVAAQQAFDVYRGSKMSHSLVTLMRAAPGKPWLRIEGYVTPDDLLRAYRELLADRS
;
A
#
# COMPACT_ATOMS: atom_id res chain seq x y z
N MET A 1 -24.70 -103.07 -12.51
CA MET A 1 -23.39 -102.59 -12.35
C MET A 1 -23.41 -101.15 -12.81
N THR A 2 -23.34 -100.32 -11.89
CA THR A 2 -23.64 -98.88 -11.87
C THR A 2 -22.66 -98.02 -12.58
N PRO A 3 -23.11 -96.89 -13.18
CA PRO A 3 -22.24 -95.72 -13.12
C PRO A 3 -22.91 -94.51 -12.46
N THR A 4 -22.13 -93.91 -11.66
CA THR A 4 -22.35 -92.71 -10.86
C THR A 4 -22.36 -91.46 -11.69
N SER A 5 -23.39 -90.64 -11.46
CA SER A 5 -23.58 -89.33 -12.08
C SER A 5 -22.80 -88.27 -11.34
N LEU A 6 -21.96 -87.51 -12.03
CA LEU A 6 -21.21 -86.35 -11.49
C LEU A 6 -21.94 -85.05 -11.90
N ALA A 7 -22.57 -84.44 -10.94
CA ALA A 7 -23.13 -83.10 -11.10
C ALA A 7 -22.02 -82.05 -11.13
N ARG A 8 -21.99 -81.23 -12.20
CA ARG A 8 -21.07 -80.07 -12.29
C ARG A 8 -21.78 -78.84 -11.73
N LEU A 9 -21.24 -78.34 -10.67
CA LEU A 9 -21.61 -77.05 -10.06
C LEU A 9 -20.89 -75.93 -10.81
N ALA A 10 -21.62 -75.08 -11.48
CA ALA A 10 -21.09 -73.88 -12.13
C ALA A 10 -21.05 -72.73 -11.09
N ALA A 11 -19.87 -72.30 -10.68
CA ALA A 11 -19.69 -71.14 -9.85
C ALA A 11 -19.65 -69.89 -10.73
N LEU A 12 -20.64 -69.01 -10.57
CA LEU A 12 -20.65 -67.67 -11.18
C LEU A 12 -19.76 -66.75 -10.28
N LEU A 13 -18.62 -66.34 -10.80
CA LEU A 13 -17.81 -65.26 -10.24
C LEU A 13 -18.39 -63.93 -10.65
N ALA A 14 -19.00 -63.21 -9.72
CA ALA A 14 -19.37 -61.81 -9.87
C ALA A 14 -18.10 -60.94 -9.68
N VAL A 15 -17.64 -60.34 -10.77
CA VAL A 15 -16.56 -59.35 -10.72
C VAL A 15 -17.19 -58.01 -10.29
N ALA A 16 -16.96 -57.61 -9.05
CA ALA A 16 -17.29 -56.29 -8.55
C ALA A 16 -16.29 -55.27 -9.14
N ALA A 17 -16.72 -54.43 -10.06
CA ALA A 17 -15.94 -53.29 -10.54
C ALA A 17 -15.92 -52.19 -9.49
N THR A 18 -14.81 -52.08 -8.74
CA THR A 18 -14.54 -50.95 -7.85
C THR A 18 -13.94 -49.80 -8.68
N SER A 19 -14.78 -48.82 -9.00
CA SER A 19 -14.29 -47.55 -9.58
C SER A 19 -13.52 -46.76 -8.53
N PRO A 20 -12.29 -46.32 -8.79
CA PRO A 20 -11.60 -45.43 -7.88
C PRO A 20 -12.26 -44.03 -7.90
N LEU A 21 -12.77 -43.62 -6.77
CA LEU A 21 -13.24 -42.26 -6.54
C LEU A 21 -11.98 -41.35 -6.51
N ALA A 22 -11.76 -40.55 -7.56
CA ALA A 22 -10.72 -39.53 -7.58
C ALA A 22 -11.09 -38.45 -6.55
N PRO A 23 -10.13 -38.01 -5.68
CA PRO A 23 -10.39 -36.87 -4.83
C PRO A 23 -10.54 -35.63 -5.70
N ALA A 24 -11.70 -34.98 -5.67
CA ALA A 24 -11.88 -33.65 -6.19
C ALA A 24 -11.03 -32.71 -5.34
N SER A 25 -9.92 -32.26 -5.90
CA SER A 25 -9.17 -31.13 -5.35
C SER A 25 -10.08 -29.90 -5.46
N ALA A 26 -10.78 -29.58 -4.39
CA ALA A 26 -11.41 -28.30 -4.22
C ALA A 26 -10.26 -27.28 -4.08
N ASP A 27 -9.94 -26.63 -5.19
CA ASP A 27 -9.17 -25.39 -5.16
C ASP A 27 -10.08 -24.35 -4.46
N ALA A 28 -9.98 -24.34 -3.15
CA ALA A 28 -10.60 -23.32 -2.32
C ALA A 28 -9.79 -22.03 -2.54
N GLY A 29 -10.08 -21.38 -3.65
CA GLY A 29 -9.72 -19.99 -3.83
C GLY A 29 -10.20 -19.24 -2.60
N ALA A 30 -9.28 -18.91 -1.69
CA ALA A 30 -9.56 -18.12 -0.52
C ALA A 30 -10.18 -16.81 -1.00
N ALA A 31 -11.50 -16.69 -0.85
CA ALA A 31 -12.17 -15.41 -0.98
C ALA A 31 -11.49 -14.44 -0.02
N PRO A 32 -11.19 -13.20 -0.45
CA PRO A 32 -10.61 -12.21 0.44
C PRO A 32 -11.55 -12.04 1.63
N ALA A 33 -11.02 -12.29 2.82
CA ALA A 33 -11.73 -12.10 4.06
C ALA A 33 -12.19 -10.65 4.13
N ASP A 34 -13.50 -10.52 4.30
CA ASP A 34 -14.22 -9.39 4.85
C ASP A 34 -14.01 -8.02 4.18
N GLY A 35 -15.03 -7.61 3.38
CA GLY A 35 -15.54 -6.25 3.24
C GLY A 35 -14.62 -5.09 2.83
N ALA A 36 -13.32 -5.25 2.76
CA ALA A 36 -12.40 -4.21 2.33
C ALA A 36 -12.53 -4.00 0.82
N ARG A 37 -13.22 -2.92 0.45
CA ARG A 37 -13.32 -2.48 -0.94
C ARG A 37 -11.92 -2.35 -1.54
N ALA A 38 -11.70 -2.93 -2.72
CA ALA A 38 -10.44 -2.80 -3.45
C ALA A 38 -10.05 -1.31 -3.61
N PRO A 39 -8.77 -0.95 -3.48
CA PRO A 39 -8.33 0.42 -3.62
C PRO A 39 -8.62 0.94 -5.03
N ILE A 40 -9.08 2.19 -5.13
CA ILE A 40 -9.38 2.85 -6.39
C ILE A 40 -8.11 3.52 -6.89
N ARG A 41 -7.69 3.21 -8.11
CA ARG A 41 -6.53 3.83 -8.77
C ARG A 41 -6.99 4.84 -9.81
N SER A 42 -6.35 6.01 -9.85
CA SER A 42 -6.60 7.03 -10.87
C SER A 42 -5.32 7.81 -11.16
N VAL A 43 -5.19 8.28 -12.39
CA VAL A 43 -4.11 9.19 -12.80
C VAL A 43 -4.61 10.62 -12.71
N ARG A 44 -3.81 11.49 -12.11
CA ARG A 44 -4.15 12.90 -11.83
C ARG A 44 -2.97 13.80 -12.10
N GLU A 45 -3.25 15.05 -12.40
CA GLU A 45 -2.27 16.12 -12.40
C GLU A 45 -2.53 17.04 -11.21
N TYR A 46 -1.47 17.35 -10.48
CA TYR A 46 -1.52 18.24 -9.33
C TYR A 46 -0.50 19.36 -9.48
N ALA A 47 -0.93 20.58 -9.20
CA ALA A 47 -0.04 21.72 -9.09
C ALA A 47 0.50 21.80 -7.67
N VAL A 48 1.79 21.52 -7.48
CA VAL A 48 2.45 21.59 -6.18
C VAL A 48 2.46 23.06 -5.71
N PRO A 49 1.92 23.38 -4.53
CA PRO A 49 1.85 24.76 -4.07
C PRO A 49 3.23 25.27 -3.65
N ALA A 50 3.49 26.56 -3.90
CA ALA A 50 4.73 27.22 -3.50
C ALA A 50 4.74 27.56 -1.99
N VAL A 51 4.71 26.53 -1.14
CA VAL A 51 4.72 26.66 0.31
C VAL A 51 6.03 26.14 0.91
N ARG A 52 6.36 26.65 2.11
CA ARG A 52 7.47 26.14 2.90
C ARG A 52 6.95 25.22 3.99
N LEU A 53 7.64 24.11 4.16
CA LEU A 53 7.38 23.13 5.21
C LEU A 53 8.61 23.05 6.14
N VAL A 54 8.41 22.40 7.28
CA VAL A 54 9.48 22.10 8.24
C VAL A 54 9.60 20.60 8.33
N ARG A 55 10.75 20.06 8.00
CA ARG A 55 11.06 18.63 8.09
C ARG A 55 11.28 18.22 9.54
N GLU A 56 11.17 16.94 9.85
CA GLU A 56 11.34 16.40 11.21
C GLU A 56 12.70 16.67 11.85
N ASP A 57 13.73 16.99 11.05
CA ASP A 57 15.05 17.42 11.52
C ASP A 57 15.11 18.93 11.81
N GLY A 58 14.00 19.66 11.65
CA GLY A 58 13.90 21.11 11.86
C GLY A 58 14.28 21.97 10.64
N LYS A 59 14.68 21.36 9.52
CA LYS A 59 15.04 22.11 8.32
C LYS A 59 13.79 22.66 7.63
N VAL A 60 13.81 23.98 7.34
CA VAL A 60 12.79 24.64 6.54
C VAL A 60 13.08 24.43 5.07
N VAL A 61 12.12 23.85 4.34
CA VAL A 61 12.28 23.42 2.95
C VAL A 61 11.15 24.01 2.05
N SER A 62 11.42 24.12 0.78
CA SER A 62 10.42 24.45 -0.24
C SER A 62 9.75 23.16 -0.69
N LEU A 63 8.41 23.04 -0.59
CA LEU A 63 7.71 21.85 -1.02
C LEU A 63 7.95 21.50 -2.50
N PRO A 64 7.91 22.46 -3.46
CA PRO A 64 8.27 22.17 -4.85
C PRO A 64 9.70 21.66 -5.04
N GLU A 65 10.68 22.17 -4.28
CA GLU A 65 12.08 21.71 -4.37
C GLU A 65 12.24 20.29 -3.83
N GLU A 66 11.66 20.00 -2.66
CA GLU A 66 11.67 18.65 -2.07
C GLU A 66 11.02 17.62 -3.01
N MET A 67 9.92 18.02 -3.68
CA MET A 67 9.23 17.14 -4.62
C MET A 67 9.90 17.03 -5.99
N ASN A 68 10.91 17.83 -6.29
CA ASN A 68 11.59 17.84 -7.58
C ASN A 68 13.09 17.51 -7.48
N ASP A 69 13.47 16.71 -6.50
CA ASP A 69 14.85 16.23 -6.31
C ASP A 69 15.32 15.21 -7.38
N GLY A 70 14.46 14.88 -8.33
CA GLY A 70 14.75 13.98 -9.44
C GLY A 70 14.33 12.53 -9.20
N ARG A 71 14.00 12.17 -7.96
CA ARG A 71 13.58 10.81 -7.60
C ARG A 71 12.07 10.62 -7.81
N PRO A 72 11.62 9.38 -8.01
CA PRO A 72 10.23 9.02 -7.79
C PRO A 72 9.79 9.37 -6.37
N ILE A 73 8.52 9.76 -6.23
CA ILE A 73 7.94 10.13 -4.94
C ILE A 73 6.81 9.17 -4.57
N LEU A 74 6.79 8.78 -3.29
CA LEU A 74 5.61 8.29 -2.60
C LEU A 74 5.20 9.32 -1.54
N LEU A 75 3.95 9.75 -1.59
CA LEU A 75 3.42 10.78 -0.69
C LEU A 75 2.16 10.26 0.00
N ASN A 76 2.08 10.51 1.30
CA ASN A 76 0.84 10.42 2.07
C ASN A 76 0.67 11.61 3.00
N PHE A 77 -0.53 11.71 3.57
CA PHE A 77 -0.89 12.70 4.57
C PHE A 77 -1.20 11.98 5.88
N ILE A 78 -0.71 12.50 6.99
CA ILE A 78 -0.81 11.86 8.31
C ILE A 78 -1.11 12.89 9.39
N PHE A 79 -1.47 12.43 10.58
CA PHE A 79 -1.31 13.18 11.84
C PHE A 79 -0.93 12.21 12.96
N THR A 80 -0.02 12.65 13.86
CA THR A 80 0.63 11.72 14.81
C THR A 80 -0.31 11.21 15.89
N THR A 81 -1.42 11.90 16.15
CA THR A 81 -2.45 11.51 17.12
C THR A 81 -3.53 10.58 16.54
N CYS A 82 -3.45 10.24 15.27
CA CYS A 82 -4.34 9.26 14.65
C CYS A 82 -4.07 7.86 15.22
N THR A 83 -5.13 7.19 15.64
CA THR A 83 -5.06 5.83 16.21
C THR A 83 -5.62 4.75 15.29
N SER A 84 -6.09 5.11 14.11
CA SER A 84 -6.77 4.17 13.18
C SER A 84 -6.03 4.02 11.85
N ILE A 85 -6.27 4.92 10.90
CA ILE A 85 -5.80 4.75 9.51
C ILE A 85 -4.33 5.14 9.29
N CYS A 86 -3.81 6.17 10.00
CA CYS A 86 -2.42 6.60 9.81
C CYS A 86 -1.40 5.54 10.22
N PRO A 87 -1.54 4.82 11.37
CA PRO A 87 -0.64 3.73 11.70
C PRO A 87 -0.63 2.61 10.65
N LEU A 88 -1.78 2.30 10.07
CA LEU A 88 -1.89 1.29 9.02
C LEU A 88 -1.11 1.70 7.77
N LEU A 89 -1.32 2.94 7.30
CA LEU A 89 -0.64 3.47 6.13
C LEU A 89 0.87 3.63 6.37
N SER A 90 1.27 4.09 7.56
CA SER A 90 2.69 4.20 7.93
C SER A 90 3.37 2.83 8.02
N SER A 91 2.67 1.79 8.51
CA SER A 91 3.17 0.41 8.48
C SER A 91 3.37 -0.09 7.04
N THR A 92 2.46 0.27 6.12
CA THR A 92 2.60 -0.05 4.69
C THR A 92 3.83 0.62 4.09
N PHE A 93 4.06 1.91 4.36
CA PHE A 93 5.24 2.66 3.88
C PHE A 93 6.54 2.05 4.43
N ALA A 94 6.60 1.76 5.72
CA ALA A 94 7.75 1.11 6.34
C ALA A 94 8.08 -0.25 5.72
N GLN A 95 7.05 -1.05 5.41
CA GLN A 95 7.23 -2.33 4.75
C GLN A 95 7.64 -2.19 3.29
N PHE A 96 7.08 -1.22 2.58
CA PHE A 96 7.47 -0.87 1.21
C PHE A 96 8.97 -0.49 1.16
N GLU A 97 9.42 0.43 2.02
CA GLU A 97 10.82 0.85 2.10
C GLU A 97 11.76 -0.34 2.34
N ARG A 98 11.43 -1.20 3.30
CA ARG A 98 12.22 -2.42 3.57
C ARG A 98 12.29 -3.37 2.37
N ARG A 99 11.21 -3.50 1.59
CA ARG A 99 11.16 -4.38 0.40
C ARG A 99 11.92 -3.83 -0.79
N LEU A 100 12.17 -2.53 -0.85
CA LEU A 100 13.06 -1.93 -1.83
C LEU A 100 14.53 -2.33 -1.58
N GLY A 101 14.92 -2.58 -0.32
CA GLY A 101 16.28 -2.98 0.03
C GLY A 101 17.31 -1.96 -0.48
N ALA A 102 18.23 -2.39 -1.33
CA ALA A 102 19.26 -1.51 -1.90
C ALA A 102 18.71 -0.41 -2.83
N ASP A 103 17.48 -0.54 -3.29
CA ASP A 103 16.82 0.47 -4.13
C ASP A 103 16.09 1.55 -3.33
N ALA A 104 16.06 1.47 -2.00
CA ALA A 104 15.40 2.47 -1.14
C ALA A 104 15.92 3.89 -1.41
N GLY A 105 17.23 4.07 -1.61
CA GLY A 105 17.84 5.36 -1.95
C GLY A 105 17.41 5.97 -3.28
N LYS A 106 16.69 5.23 -4.10
CA LYS A 106 16.20 5.69 -5.41
C LYS A 106 14.78 6.28 -5.37
N VAL A 107 14.15 6.35 -4.21
CA VAL A 107 12.80 6.87 -4.01
C VAL A 107 12.78 7.87 -2.87
N HIS A 108 11.92 8.86 -2.95
CA HIS A 108 11.66 9.80 -1.86
C HIS A 108 10.28 9.52 -1.27
N LEU A 109 10.23 9.05 -0.03
CA LEU A 109 8.99 8.86 0.70
C LEU A 109 8.71 10.11 1.53
N MET A 110 7.50 10.63 1.42
CA MET A 110 7.08 11.87 2.07
C MET A 110 5.80 11.63 2.87
N SER A 111 5.79 12.07 4.12
CA SER A 111 4.58 12.14 4.94
C SER A 111 4.35 13.57 5.39
N ILE A 112 3.26 14.21 4.94
CA ILE A 112 2.93 15.59 5.31
C ILE A 112 1.86 15.57 6.39
N SER A 113 2.13 16.28 7.50
CA SER A 113 1.15 16.42 8.57
C SER A 113 -0.02 17.30 8.17
N ILE A 114 -1.21 16.84 8.51
CA ILE A 114 -2.47 17.61 8.40
C ILE A 114 -2.88 18.28 9.72
N ASP A 115 -2.06 18.15 10.77
CA ASP A 115 -2.29 18.70 12.11
C ASP A 115 -1.03 19.45 12.61
N PRO A 116 -0.57 20.49 11.90
CA PRO A 116 0.72 21.14 12.19
C PRO A 116 0.74 21.84 13.55
N GLU A 117 -0.41 22.20 14.11
CA GLU A 117 -0.48 22.78 15.46
C GLU A 117 -0.06 21.78 16.55
N HIS A 118 -0.22 20.49 16.26
CA HIS A 118 0.13 19.41 17.18
C HIS A 118 1.42 18.69 16.77
N ASP A 119 1.63 18.50 15.49
CA ASP A 119 2.73 17.72 14.92
C ASP A 119 3.99 18.58 14.75
N THR A 120 4.69 18.84 15.85
CA THR A 120 6.00 19.49 15.81
C THR A 120 7.06 18.60 15.15
N PRO A 121 8.20 19.14 14.66
CA PRO A 121 9.32 18.36 14.15
C PRO A 121 9.74 17.24 15.10
N ALA A 122 9.82 17.50 16.40
CA ALA A 122 10.18 16.51 17.40
C ALA A 122 9.15 15.35 17.49
N ARG A 123 7.85 15.64 17.37
CA ARG A 123 6.80 14.62 17.35
C ARG A 123 6.84 13.79 16.06
N LEU A 124 7.07 14.43 14.93
CA LEU A 124 7.26 13.74 13.65
C LEU A 124 8.50 12.85 13.67
N SER A 125 9.61 13.31 14.24
CA SER A 125 10.81 12.50 14.43
C SER A 125 10.56 11.29 15.34
N ALA A 126 9.77 11.46 16.44
CA ALA A 126 9.37 10.34 17.29
C ALA A 126 8.45 9.36 16.55
N TYR A 127 7.55 9.87 15.72
CA TYR A 127 6.66 9.06 14.87
C TYR A 127 7.45 8.26 13.83
N ALA A 128 8.39 8.90 13.12
CA ALA A 128 9.31 8.25 12.19
C ALA A 128 10.05 7.07 12.84
N ARG A 129 10.63 7.30 14.02
CA ARG A 129 11.30 6.22 14.79
C ARG A 129 10.37 5.08 15.17
N LYS A 130 9.11 5.37 15.54
CA LYS A 130 8.10 4.35 15.89
C LYS A 130 7.84 3.38 14.73
N PHE A 131 7.89 3.87 13.50
CA PHE A 131 7.68 3.05 12.30
C PHE A 131 9.00 2.57 11.67
N HIS A 132 10.15 2.86 12.29
CA HIS A 132 11.48 2.53 11.76
C HIS A 132 11.69 3.11 10.35
N ALA A 133 11.25 4.34 10.13
CA ALA A 133 11.47 5.05 8.90
C ALA A 133 12.98 5.16 8.61
N GLY A 134 13.38 4.80 7.40
CA GLY A 134 14.74 4.99 6.91
C GLY A 134 15.01 6.43 6.48
N PRO A 135 16.23 6.73 6.03
CA PRO A 135 16.66 8.08 5.69
C PRO A 135 15.92 8.68 4.48
N GLU A 136 15.29 7.86 3.67
CA GLU A 136 14.58 8.28 2.46
C GLU A 136 13.11 8.59 2.70
N TRP A 137 12.63 8.32 3.92
CA TRP A 137 11.27 8.62 4.32
C TRP A 137 11.24 9.78 5.29
N GLN A 138 10.99 10.99 4.76
CA GLN A 138 10.91 12.22 5.53
C GLN A 138 9.48 12.60 5.91
N HIS A 139 9.36 13.27 7.05
CA HIS A 139 8.10 13.74 7.60
C HIS A 139 8.12 15.27 7.69
N TYR A 140 7.00 15.89 7.32
CA TYR A 140 6.91 17.34 7.18
C TYR A 140 5.74 17.91 7.98
N THR A 141 5.97 19.04 8.58
CA THR A 141 4.97 19.93 9.18
C THR A 141 5.13 21.34 8.64
N GLY A 142 4.45 22.33 9.20
CA GLY A 142 4.59 23.72 8.76
C GLY A 142 3.60 24.64 9.46
N THR A 143 3.23 25.73 8.79
CA THR A 143 2.09 26.54 9.23
C THR A 143 0.78 25.85 8.86
N LEU A 144 -0.33 26.22 9.52
CA LEU A 144 -1.65 25.72 9.18
C LEU A 144 -1.98 26.01 7.71
N ASP A 145 -1.73 27.22 7.24
CA ASP A 145 -1.97 27.63 5.86
C ASP A 145 -1.18 26.78 4.84
N ALA A 146 0.09 26.50 5.14
CA ALA A 146 0.94 25.68 4.29
C ALA A 146 0.43 24.23 4.23
N SER A 147 -0.01 23.66 5.38
CA SER A 147 -0.60 22.33 5.45
C SER A 147 -1.91 22.25 4.68
N VAL A 148 -2.80 23.23 4.87
CA VAL A 148 -4.08 23.30 4.15
C VAL A 148 -3.85 23.44 2.64
N ALA A 149 -2.93 24.31 2.21
CA ALA A 149 -2.59 24.50 0.80
C ALA A 149 -2.07 23.20 0.16
N ALA A 150 -1.20 22.46 0.87
CA ALA A 150 -0.71 21.17 0.41
C ALA A 150 -1.86 20.14 0.30
N GLN A 151 -2.74 20.06 1.32
CA GLN A 151 -3.89 19.16 1.30
C GLN A 151 -4.86 19.46 0.16
N GLN A 152 -5.15 20.75 -0.09
CA GLN A 152 -6.03 21.18 -1.18
C GLN A 152 -5.43 20.87 -2.55
N ALA A 153 -4.13 21.14 -2.74
CA ALA A 153 -3.44 20.88 -3.99
C ALA A 153 -3.48 19.40 -4.41
N PHE A 154 -3.50 18.48 -3.43
CA PHE A 154 -3.58 17.04 -3.68
C PHE A 154 -4.98 16.44 -3.48
N ASP A 155 -5.99 17.28 -3.36
CA ASP A 155 -7.40 16.87 -3.17
C ASP A 155 -7.58 15.89 -1.98
N VAL A 156 -6.92 16.19 -0.85
CA VAL A 156 -7.06 15.40 0.39
C VAL A 156 -7.65 16.21 1.55
N TYR A 157 -7.86 17.52 1.37
CA TYR A 157 -8.46 18.36 2.39
C TYR A 157 -9.94 18.01 2.59
N ARG A 158 -10.35 17.77 3.84
CA ARG A 158 -11.73 17.38 4.20
C ARG A 158 -12.33 18.25 5.32
N GLY A 159 -11.73 19.43 5.55
CA GLY A 159 -12.16 20.36 6.60
C GLY A 159 -11.77 19.92 8.01
N SER A 160 -12.00 18.68 8.38
CA SER A 160 -11.60 18.10 9.67
C SER A 160 -10.60 16.97 9.49
N LYS A 161 -9.56 16.94 10.34
CA LYS A 161 -8.59 15.82 10.37
C LYS A 161 -9.25 14.47 10.67
N MET A 162 -10.39 14.48 11.37
CA MET A 162 -11.16 13.26 11.66
C MET A 162 -11.88 12.68 10.44
N SER A 163 -12.03 13.46 9.38
CA SER A 163 -12.58 13.03 8.08
C SER A 163 -11.49 12.63 7.08
N HIS A 164 -10.22 12.55 7.55
CA HIS A 164 -9.10 12.15 6.72
C HIS A 164 -9.26 10.72 6.18
N SER A 165 -8.92 10.51 4.92
CA SER A 165 -9.05 9.24 4.22
C SER A 165 -7.69 8.66 3.84
N LEU A 166 -7.65 7.35 3.63
CA LEU A 166 -6.46 6.66 3.13
C LEU A 166 -6.23 7.06 1.67
N VAL A 167 -5.18 7.84 1.44
CA VAL A 167 -4.71 8.20 0.10
C VAL A 167 -3.21 8.03 0.03
N THR A 168 -2.75 7.30 -0.97
CA THR A 168 -1.33 7.21 -1.35
C THR A 168 -1.18 7.82 -2.74
N LEU A 169 -0.20 8.66 -2.89
CA LEU A 169 0.12 9.35 -4.15
C LEU A 169 1.54 8.93 -4.58
N MET A 170 1.71 8.65 -5.86
CA MET A 170 3.02 8.32 -6.43
C MET A 170 3.26 9.09 -7.71
N ARG A 171 4.48 9.55 -7.91
CA ARG A 171 4.92 10.19 -9.16
C ARG A 171 6.29 9.64 -9.57
N ALA A 172 6.41 9.25 -10.84
CA ALA A 172 7.63 8.62 -11.35
C ALA A 172 8.82 9.58 -11.48
N ALA A 173 8.57 10.85 -11.79
CA ALA A 173 9.60 11.88 -11.95
C ALA A 173 8.95 13.29 -11.95
N PRO A 174 9.73 14.38 -11.80
CA PRO A 174 9.23 15.72 -11.99
C PRO A 174 8.50 15.89 -13.33
N GLY A 175 7.36 16.60 -13.33
CA GLY A 175 6.55 16.84 -14.53
C GLY A 175 5.72 15.66 -15.04
N LYS A 176 5.81 14.49 -14.43
CA LYS A 176 4.94 13.35 -14.76
C LYS A 176 3.64 13.40 -13.94
N PRO A 177 2.55 12.83 -14.46
CA PRO A 177 1.30 12.72 -13.72
C PRO A 177 1.46 11.87 -12.45
N TRP A 178 0.51 12.02 -11.54
CA TRP A 178 0.47 11.28 -10.29
C TRP A 178 -0.47 10.08 -10.40
N LEU A 179 -0.03 8.94 -9.91
CA LEU A 179 -0.91 7.84 -9.58
C LEU A 179 -1.49 8.09 -8.19
N ARG A 180 -2.82 8.18 -8.10
CA ARG A 180 -3.57 8.29 -6.86
C ARG A 180 -4.21 6.95 -6.52
N ILE A 181 -4.00 6.46 -5.30
CA ILE A 181 -4.59 5.24 -4.78
C ILE A 181 -5.42 5.61 -3.56
N GLU A 182 -6.73 5.41 -3.64
CA GLU A 182 -7.67 5.65 -2.55
C GLU A 182 -8.08 4.33 -1.89
N GLY A 183 -8.02 4.27 -0.58
CA GLY A 183 -8.26 3.09 0.21
C GLY A 183 -6.97 2.40 0.67
N TYR A 184 -7.13 1.28 1.36
CA TYR A 184 -5.99 0.50 1.84
C TYR A 184 -5.30 -0.23 0.70
N VAL A 185 -3.99 -0.12 0.67
CA VAL A 185 -3.12 -0.83 -0.25
C VAL A 185 -2.12 -1.67 0.55
N THR A 186 -1.97 -2.95 0.20
CA THR A 186 -0.97 -3.80 0.84
C THR A 186 0.45 -3.39 0.43
N PRO A 187 1.48 -3.69 1.22
CA PRO A 187 2.87 -3.40 0.83
C PRO A 187 3.30 -4.03 -0.50
N ASP A 188 2.77 -5.22 -0.84
CA ASP A 188 3.06 -5.89 -2.11
C ASP A 188 2.38 -5.19 -3.29
N ASP A 189 1.12 -4.78 -3.12
CA ASP A 189 0.40 -4.03 -4.14
C ASP A 189 1.01 -2.65 -4.36
N LEU A 190 1.49 -2.00 -3.29
CA LEU A 190 2.19 -0.73 -3.37
C LEU A 190 3.51 -0.86 -4.15
N LEU A 191 4.29 -1.90 -3.86
CA LEU A 191 5.54 -2.19 -4.56
C LEU A 191 5.29 -2.54 -6.04
N ARG A 192 4.24 -3.29 -6.33
CA ARG A 192 3.83 -3.58 -7.71
C ARG A 192 3.46 -2.30 -8.45
N ALA A 193 2.59 -1.46 -7.87
CA ALA A 193 2.18 -0.19 -8.44
C ALA A 193 3.38 0.75 -8.69
N TYR A 194 4.34 0.78 -7.78
CA TYR A 194 5.57 1.55 -7.95
C TYR A 194 6.41 1.06 -9.13
N ARG A 195 6.57 -0.26 -9.29
CA ARG A 195 7.31 -0.85 -10.42
C ARG A 195 6.62 -0.61 -11.76
N GLU A 196 5.29 -0.73 -11.81
CA GLU A 196 4.48 -0.39 -12.98
C GLU A 196 4.70 1.09 -13.37
N LEU A 197 4.58 1.99 -12.38
CA LEU A 197 4.79 3.43 -12.59
C LEU A 197 6.18 3.77 -13.13
N LEU A 198 7.22 3.04 -12.75
CA LEU A 198 8.59 3.23 -13.26
C LEU A 198 8.77 2.66 -14.67
N ALA A 199 8.10 1.57 -15.01
CA ALA A 199 8.13 1.00 -16.35
C ALA A 199 7.52 1.95 -17.40
N ASP A 200 6.48 2.69 -17.02
CA ASP A 200 5.83 3.70 -17.88
C ASP A 200 6.66 4.99 -18.06
N ARG A 201 7.83 5.10 -17.42
CA ARG A 201 8.78 6.22 -17.61
C ARG A 201 9.54 6.15 -18.92
N SER A 202 9.63 4.97 -19.51
CA SER A 202 10.38 4.71 -20.76
C SER A 202 9.53 5.06 -21.94
#